data_5654cf3f1495fce75d5f22e705f02e45
#
_entry.id   5654cf3f1495fce75d5f22e705f02e45
#
_cell.length_a   1.000
_cell.length_b   1.000
_cell.length_c   1.000
_cell.angle_alpha   90.00
_cell.angle_beta   90.00
_cell.angle_gamma   90.00
#
_symmetry.space_group_name_H-M   'P 1'
#
loop_
_entity.id
_entity.type
_entity.pdbx_description
1 polymer ?
#
loop_
_entity_poly.entity_id
_entity_poly.type
_entity_poly.pdbx_seq_one_letter_code
_entity_poly.pdbx_strand_id
1 'polypeptide(L)'
;MKYVKAGTKVGFGGSVTISDMKIQDKVKAAGGRVFDHGEVSSVEEAMSIAREEIFSDLYLCSSNAITLDGTLINVDGMGNRISAMTFGPRKVIIVASVDKICKDEAAAFERLENIASPMNNKRLEKPNPCSKTGICMNCKSQTRICRVYSIMRRKPMTTDITVIIMGESGGF
;
A
#
# COMPACT_ATOMS: atom_id res chain seq x y z
N MET A 1 16.73 7.80 4.24
CA MET A 1 17.34 7.02 5.35
C MET A 1 17.33 7.70 6.73
N LYS A 2 16.82 8.92 6.85
CA LYS A 2 16.74 9.69 8.11
C LYS A 2 16.11 8.93 9.31
N TYR A 3 15.20 8.01 9.05
CA TYR A 3 14.45 7.25 10.07
C TYR A 3 14.97 5.83 10.32
N VAL A 4 16.02 5.41 9.62
CA VAL A 4 16.56 4.04 9.74
C VAL A 4 17.91 4.08 10.46
N LYS A 5 18.01 3.33 11.55
CA LYS A 5 19.21 3.09 12.35
C LYS A 5 19.45 1.58 12.38
N ALA A 6 20.62 1.15 12.85
CA ALA A 6 20.89 -0.26 13.09
C ALA A 6 19.81 -0.87 14.00
N GLY A 7 19.23 -1.99 13.57
CA GLY A 7 18.15 -2.70 14.27
C GLY A 7 16.74 -2.16 14.06
N THR A 8 16.54 -1.00 13.40
CA THR A 8 15.20 -0.47 13.10
C THR A 8 14.39 -1.50 12.30
N LYS A 9 13.21 -1.86 12.78
CA LYS A 9 12.27 -2.73 12.08
C LYS A 9 11.49 -1.91 11.04
N VAL A 10 11.60 -2.28 9.77
CA VAL A 10 10.93 -1.59 8.66
C VAL A 10 10.00 -2.55 7.94
N GLY A 11 8.70 -2.28 8.02
CA GLY A 11 7.67 -3.01 7.30
C GLY A 11 7.36 -2.41 5.93
N PHE A 12 7.00 -3.25 4.97
CA PHE A 12 6.69 -2.85 3.60
C PHE A 12 5.31 -3.31 3.18
N GLY A 13 4.43 -2.37 2.85
CA GLY A 13 3.19 -2.68 2.15
C GLY A 13 3.46 -3.01 0.69
N GLY A 14 2.90 -4.11 0.20
CA GLY A 14 3.08 -4.55 -1.19
C GLY A 14 2.71 -3.48 -2.20
N SER A 15 3.68 -2.73 -2.70
CA SER A 15 3.52 -1.59 -3.59
C SER A 15 4.55 -1.62 -4.71
N VAL A 16 4.08 -1.59 -5.95
CA VAL A 16 4.93 -1.46 -7.13
C VAL A 16 5.79 -0.20 -7.01
N THR A 17 5.21 0.93 -6.65
CA THR A 17 5.93 2.19 -6.44
C THR A 17 7.13 2.06 -5.50
N ILE A 18 6.96 1.37 -4.37
CA ILE A 18 8.05 1.17 -3.38
C ILE A 18 9.07 0.16 -3.89
N SER A 19 8.62 -0.92 -4.52
CA SER A 19 9.48 -1.97 -5.07
C SER A 19 10.43 -1.42 -6.13
N ASP A 20 9.93 -0.58 -7.04
CA ASP A 20 10.72 0.04 -8.12
C ASP A 20 11.84 0.94 -7.57
N MET A 21 11.67 1.51 -6.38
CA MET A 21 12.66 2.36 -5.73
C MET A 21 13.80 1.57 -5.05
N LYS A 22 13.69 0.24 -4.93
CA LYS A 22 14.66 -0.66 -4.27
C LYS A 22 15.08 -0.16 -2.87
N ILE A 23 14.09 0.30 -2.10
CA ILE A 23 14.32 0.89 -0.78
C ILE A 23 14.75 -0.18 0.23
N GLN A 24 14.32 -1.42 0.06
CA GLN A 24 14.67 -2.56 0.91
C GLN A 24 16.19 -2.70 1.04
N ASP A 25 16.94 -2.64 -0.07
CA ASP A 25 18.39 -2.76 -0.09
C ASP A 25 19.06 -1.61 0.69
N LYS A 26 18.53 -0.40 0.53
CA LYS A 26 19.02 0.78 1.27
C LYS A 26 18.76 0.67 2.77
N VAL A 27 17.64 0.07 3.17
CA VAL A 27 17.32 -0.20 4.58
C VAL A 27 18.28 -1.23 5.14
N LYS A 28 18.50 -2.34 4.43
CA LYS A 28 19.49 -3.39 4.81
C LYS A 28 20.89 -2.81 4.95
N ALA A 29 21.33 -2.01 3.98
CA ALA A 29 22.65 -1.34 4.00
C ALA A 29 22.82 -0.36 5.18
N ALA A 30 21.73 0.25 5.67
CA ALA A 30 21.73 1.11 6.85
C ALA A 30 21.63 0.34 8.19
N GLY A 31 21.66 -0.99 8.14
CA GLY A 31 21.53 -1.87 9.31
C GLY A 31 20.10 -2.07 9.81
N GLY A 32 19.08 -1.66 9.04
CA GLY A 32 17.69 -1.92 9.35
C GLY A 32 17.28 -3.37 9.06
N ARG A 33 16.22 -3.83 9.73
CA ARG A 33 15.59 -5.14 9.51
C ARG A 33 14.37 -4.97 8.63
N VAL A 34 14.35 -5.63 7.47
CA VAL A 34 13.26 -5.58 6.49
C VAL A 34 12.24 -6.66 6.80
N PHE A 35 10.96 -6.27 6.81
CA PHE A 35 9.78 -7.14 6.85
C PHE A 35 8.97 -6.83 5.60
N ASP A 36 9.02 -7.71 4.60
CA ASP A 36 8.31 -7.57 3.33
C ASP A 36 7.69 -8.92 2.93
N HIS A 37 6.38 -9.02 3.09
CA HIS A 37 5.62 -10.23 2.76
C HIS A 37 5.62 -10.56 1.25
N GLY A 38 6.05 -9.63 0.40
CA GLY A 38 6.20 -9.83 -1.03
C GLY A 38 7.52 -10.51 -1.44
N GLU A 39 8.50 -10.63 -0.53
CA GLU A 39 9.81 -11.28 -0.80
C GLU A 39 9.79 -12.81 -0.59
N VAL A 40 8.69 -13.39 -0.11
CA VAL A 40 8.59 -14.83 0.18
C VAL A 40 7.55 -15.52 -0.69
N SER A 41 7.73 -16.80 -0.94
CA SER A 41 6.88 -17.61 -1.83
C SER A 41 5.79 -18.40 -1.09
N SER A 42 5.98 -18.69 0.20
CA SER A 42 5.00 -19.39 1.02
C SER A 42 3.91 -18.44 1.49
N VAL A 43 2.64 -18.79 1.29
CA VAL A 43 1.49 -18.01 1.76
C VAL A 43 1.50 -17.90 3.29
N GLU A 44 1.85 -18.97 3.99
CA GLU A 44 1.91 -19.00 5.45
C GLU A 44 2.96 -18.03 5.99
N GLU A 45 4.16 -18.06 5.41
CA GLU A 45 5.24 -17.16 5.75
C GLU A 45 4.90 -15.70 5.42
N ALA A 46 4.33 -15.44 4.24
CA ALA A 46 3.86 -14.11 3.86
C ALA A 46 2.83 -13.55 4.87
N MET A 47 1.91 -14.39 5.36
CA MET A 47 0.94 -13.99 6.37
C MET A 47 1.59 -13.71 7.73
N SER A 48 2.61 -14.48 8.10
CA SER A 48 3.39 -14.23 9.32
C SER A 48 4.11 -12.88 9.24
N ILE A 49 4.82 -12.64 8.14
CA ILE A 49 5.54 -11.37 7.90
C ILE A 49 4.57 -10.18 7.86
N ALA A 50 3.42 -10.32 7.18
CA ALA A 50 2.42 -9.25 7.13
C ALA A 50 1.88 -8.87 8.52
N ARG A 51 1.85 -9.80 9.48
CA ARG A 51 1.53 -9.49 10.87
C ARG A 51 2.70 -8.79 11.58
N GLU A 52 3.95 -9.22 11.33
CA GLU A 52 5.14 -8.57 11.88
C GLU A 52 5.30 -7.13 11.38
N GLU A 53 4.87 -6.83 10.16
CA GLU A 53 4.87 -5.47 9.62
C GLU A 53 4.08 -4.48 10.48
N ILE A 54 3.00 -4.95 11.14
CA ILE A 54 2.17 -4.12 12.03
C ILE A 54 2.96 -3.71 13.29
N PHE A 55 3.95 -4.50 13.69
CA PHE A 55 4.81 -4.23 14.84
C PHE A 55 6.14 -3.57 14.47
N SER A 56 6.27 -3.06 13.24
CA SER A 56 7.48 -2.36 12.80
C SER A 56 7.58 -0.95 13.39
N ASP A 57 8.82 -0.42 13.48
CA ASP A 57 9.08 0.95 13.93
C ASP A 57 8.71 1.97 12.85
N LEU A 58 8.92 1.58 11.59
CA LEU A 58 8.65 2.36 10.39
C LEU A 58 7.92 1.48 9.38
N TYR A 59 6.87 2.01 8.77
CA TYR A 59 6.16 1.34 7.68
C TYR A 59 6.22 2.16 6.39
N LEU A 60 6.56 1.51 5.30
CA LEU A 60 6.66 2.10 3.97
C LEU A 60 5.59 1.50 3.06
N CYS A 61 4.74 2.34 2.51
CA CYS A 61 3.68 1.90 1.59
C CYS A 61 3.33 2.97 0.58
N SER A 62 2.37 2.69 -0.28
CA SER A 62 1.72 3.67 -1.15
C SER A 62 0.23 3.80 -0.83
N SER A 63 -0.43 4.79 -1.41
CA SER A 63 -1.89 4.93 -1.42
C SER A 63 -2.45 4.59 -2.79
N ASN A 64 -3.70 4.10 -2.86
CA ASN A 64 -4.37 3.88 -4.14
C ASN A 64 -4.89 5.18 -4.75
N ALA A 65 -5.34 6.12 -3.92
CA ALA A 65 -5.74 7.45 -4.35
C ALA A 65 -5.50 8.46 -3.23
N ILE A 66 -5.27 9.73 -3.61
CA ILE A 66 -5.11 10.87 -2.71
C ILE A 66 -5.96 12.00 -3.29
N THR A 67 -6.85 12.59 -2.51
CA THR A 67 -7.63 13.74 -2.95
C THR A 67 -6.85 15.04 -2.82
N LEU A 68 -7.30 16.10 -3.48
CA LEU A 68 -6.64 17.42 -3.42
C LEU A 68 -6.62 18.01 -2.00
N ASP A 69 -7.56 17.63 -1.13
CA ASP A 69 -7.59 18.03 0.28
C ASP A 69 -6.74 17.12 1.19
N GLY A 70 -6.05 16.13 0.61
CA GLY A 70 -5.13 15.22 1.31
C GLY A 70 -5.79 13.98 1.92
N THR A 71 -7.05 13.68 1.61
CA THR A 71 -7.71 12.44 2.04
C THR A 71 -7.07 11.24 1.33
N LEU A 72 -6.66 10.22 2.08
CA LEU A 72 -6.11 8.97 1.54
C LEU A 72 -7.21 7.93 1.39
N ILE A 73 -7.37 7.37 0.20
CA ILE A 73 -8.36 6.34 -0.08
C ILE A 73 -7.67 5.08 -0.56
N ASN A 74 -7.95 3.98 0.14
CA ASN A 74 -7.28 2.70 -0.08
C ASN A 74 -8.25 1.55 -0.14
N VAL A 75 -7.85 0.50 -0.86
CA VAL A 75 -8.55 -0.78 -0.92
C VAL A 75 -7.56 -1.94 -0.79
N ASP A 76 -7.88 -2.87 0.11
CA ASP A 76 -7.06 -4.05 0.41
C ASP A 76 -7.85 -5.35 0.27
N GLY A 77 -7.15 -6.43 0.00
CA GLY A 77 -7.70 -7.79 0.03
C GLY A 77 -7.77 -8.37 1.44
N MET A 78 -6.72 -8.18 2.22
CA MET A 78 -6.58 -8.72 3.58
C MET A 78 -6.69 -7.65 4.66
N GLY A 79 -6.50 -6.39 4.30
CA GLY A 79 -6.50 -5.27 5.24
C GLY A 79 -5.17 -5.06 5.95
N ASN A 80 -4.12 -5.83 5.64
CA ASN A 80 -2.82 -5.73 6.29
C ASN A 80 -2.18 -4.35 6.13
N ARG A 81 -2.19 -3.79 4.90
CA ARG A 81 -1.66 -2.46 4.63
C ARG A 81 -2.49 -1.38 5.33
N ILE A 82 -3.81 -1.43 5.23
CA ILE A 82 -4.72 -0.49 5.89
C ILE A 82 -4.52 -0.53 7.41
N SER A 83 -4.39 -1.73 8.01
CA SER A 83 -4.13 -1.87 9.45
C SER A 83 -2.81 -1.21 9.86
N ALA A 84 -1.72 -1.48 9.13
CA ALA A 84 -0.42 -0.87 9.41
C ALA A 84 -0.40 0.64 9.20
N MET A 85 -1.18 1.17 8.23
CA MET A 85 -1.33 2.61 7.99
C MET A 85 -2.11 3.31 9.10
N THR A 86 -3.10 2.64 9.70
CA THR A 86 -4.01 3.24 10.67
C THR A 86 -3.57 3.03 12.10
N PHE A 87 -3.10 1.84 12.45
CA PHE A 87 -2.68 1.50 13.80
C PHE A 87 -1.64 0.37 13.79
N GLY A 88 -0.49 0.62 14.38
CA GLY A 88 0.63 -0.33 14.45
C GLY A 88 1.95 0.43 14.51
N PRO A 89 2.63 0.63 13.39
CA PRO A 89 3.87 1.39 13.31
C PRO A 89 3.71 2.83 13.81
N ARG A 90 4.69 3.31 14.58
CA ARG A 90 4.66 4.71 15.07
C ARG A 90 4.87 5.72 13.95
N LYS A 91 5.60 5.33 12.91
CA LYS A 91 5.90 6.13 11.73
C LYS A 91 5.47 5.40 10.47
N VAL A 92 4.68 6.08 9.63
CA VAL A 92 4.31 5.61 8.30
C VAL A 92 4.78 6.61 7.26
N ILE A 93 5.44 6.14 6.22
CA ILE A 93 5.79 6.94 5.04
C ILE A 93 5.04 6.37 3.85
N ILE A 94 4.20 7.20 3.25
CA ILE A 94 3.41 6.88 2.08
C ILE A 94 4.06 7.56 0.89
N VAL A 95 4.51 6.78 -0.09
CA VAL A 95 5.05 7.30 -1.34
C VAL A 95 4.03 7.06 -2.45
N ALA A 96 3.58 8.10 -3.09
CA ALA A 96 2.60 8.02 -4.17
C ALA A 96 3.03 8.88 -5.35
N SER A 97 2.70 8.46 -6.55
CA SER A 97 2.93 9.22 -7.77
C SER A 97 1.81 10.26 -7.98
N VAL A 98 2.12 11.29 -8.74
CA VAL A 98 1.20 12.40 -9.04
C VAL A 98 -0.09 11.94 -9.72
N ASP A 99 -0.06 10.86 -10.50
CA ASP A 99 -1.21 10.26 -11.17
C ASP A 99 -2.22 9.58 -10.22
N LYS A 100 -1.91 9.49 -8.93
CA LYS A 100 -2.84 9.04 -7.88
C LYS A 100 -3.61 10.18 -7.22
N ILE A 101 -3.36 11.42 -7.63
CA ILE A 101 -4.10 12.59 -7.12
C ILE A 101 -5.44 12.68 -7.82
N CYS A 102 -6.49 12.73 -7.03
CA CYS A 102 -7.88 12.82 -7.47
C CYS A 102 -8.50 14.13 -6.99
N LYS A 103 -9.48 14.64 -7.74
CA LYS A 103 -10.18 15.87 -7.41
C LYS A 103 -10.86 15.80 -6.03
N ASP A 104 -11.56 14.70 -5.78
CA ASP A 104 -12.40 14.46 -4.60
C ASP A 104 -12.53 12.96 -4.31
N GLU A 105 -13.28 12.60 -3.27
CA GLU A 105 -13.51 11.20 -2.89
C GLU A 105 -14.22 10.40 -4.01
N ALA A 106 -15.17 11.00 -4.74
CA ALA A 106 -15.86 10.31 -5.82
C ALA A 106 -14.89 9.92 -6.94
N ALA A 107 -14.05 10.85 -7.39
CA ALA A 107 -13.00 10.59 -8.36
C ALA A 107 -11.95 9.57 -7.85
N ALA A 108 -11.68 9.56 -6.55
CA ALA A 108 -10.79 8.57 -5.95
C ALA A 108 -11.40 7.16 -6.00
N PHE A 109 -12.68 6.99 -5.68
CA PHE A 109 -13.36 5.71 -5.82
C PHE A 109 -13.43 5.25 -7.28
N GLU A 110 -13.71 6.16 -8.21
CA GLU A 110 -13.68 5.87 -9.65
C GLU A 110 -12.29 5.37 -10.08
N ARG A 111 -11.22 6.00 -9.59
CA ARG A 111 -9.85 5.53 -9.83
C ARG A 111 -9.60 4.14 -9.26
N LEU A 112 -10.09 3.84 -8.05
CA LEU A 112 -9.96 2.51 -7.46
C LEU A 112 -10.65 1.44 -8.31
N GLU A 113 -11.82 1.75 -8.86
CA GLU A 113 -12.65 0.82 -9.65
C GLU A 113 -12.15 0.65 -11.08
N ASN A 114 -11.66 1.71 -11.71
CA ASN A 114 -11.31 1.67 -13.13
C ASN A 114 -9.79 1.51 -13.38
N ILE A 115 -8.95 1.74 -12.37
CA ILE A 115 -7.49 1.70 -12.53
C ILE A 115 -6.87 0.75 -11.49
N ALA A 116 -6.87 1.14 -10.20
CA ALA A 116 -6.05 0.47 -9.21
C ALA A 116 -6.44 -0.99 -8.99
N SER A 117 -7.73 -1.28 -8.78
CA SER A 117 -8.19 -2.66 -8.55
C SER A 117 -8.03 -3.55 -9.77
N PRO A 118 -8.44 -3.15 -10.99
CA PRO A 118 -8.24 -3.97 -12.19
C PRO A 118 -6.77 -4.25 -12.49
N MET A 119 -5.91 -3.22 -12.45
CA MET A 119 -4.48 -3.38 -12.71
C MET A 119 -3.81 -4.29 -11.68
N ASN A 120 -4.15 -4.15 -10.40
CA ASN A 120 -3.59 -5.00 -9.36
C ASN A 120 -4.10 -6.46 -9.46
N ASN A 121 -5.36 -6.67 -9.81
CA ASN A 121 -5.88 -8.00 -10.10
C ASN A 121 -5.15 -8.67 -11.27
N LYS A 122 -4.87 -7.92 -12.33
CA LYS A 122 -4.11 -8.39 -13.49
C LYS A 122 -2.67 -8.74 -13.10
N ARG A 123 -1.99 -7.86 -12.34
CA ARG A 123 -0.62 -8.11 -11.85
C ARG A 123 -0.53 -9.36 -10.95
N LEU A 124 -1.53 -9.58 -10.11
CA LEU A 124 -1.61 -10.74 -9.22
C LEU A 124 -2.20 -11.98 -9.89
N GLU A 125 -2.42 -11.94 -11.21
CA GLU A 125 -2.97 -13.03 -12.01
C GLU A 125 -4.28 -13.61 -11.43
N LYS A 126 -5.09 -12.75 -10.80
CA LYS A 126 -6.35 -13.19 -10.21
C LYS A 126 -7.41 -13.40 -11.31
N PRO A 127 -8.15 -14.54 -11.30
CA PRO A 127 -9.17 -14.84 -12.30
C PRO A 127 -10.46 -14.04 -12.07
N ASN A 128 -10.34 -12.77 -11.72
CA ASN A 128 -11.47 -11.88 -11.49
C ASN A 128 -11.90 -11.19 -12.79
N PRO A 129 -13.19 -10.84 -12.98
CA PRO A 129 -13.67 -10.26 -14.24
C PRO A 129 -12.87 -9.03 -14.69
N CYS A 130 -12.52 -8.14 -13.77
CA CYS A 130 -11.80 -6.90 -14.05
C CYS A 130 -10.37 -7.12 -14.57
N SER A 131 -9.74 -8.27 -14.35
CA SER A 131 -8.45 -8.62 -14.97
C SER A 131 -8.55 -8.72 -16.50
N LYS A 132 -9.74 -9.05 -17.02
CA LYS A 132 -10.03 -9.16 -18.45
C LYS A 132 -10.69 -7.92 -19.02
N THR A 133 -11.66 -7.34 -18.31
CA THR A 133 -12.44 -6.19 -18.77
C THR A 133 -11.75 -4.85 -18.58
N GLY A 134 -10.78 -4.76 -17.66
CA GLY A 134 -10.10 -3.52 -17.29
C GLY A 134 -10.89 -2.61 -16.36
N ILE A 135 -12.16 -2.92 -16.06
CA ILE A 135 -13.04 -2.13 -15.20
C ILE A 135 -13.66 -2.99 -14.08
N CYS A 136 -14.01 -2.37 -12.97
CA CYS A 136 -14.66 -3.06 -11.85
C CYS A 136 -16.07 -3.51 -12.21
N MET A 137 -16.35 -4.79 -12.00
CA MET A 137 -17.68 -5.40 -12.19
C MET A 137 -18.41 -5.62 -10.87
N ASN A 138 -17.91 -5.06 -9.77
CA ASN A 138 -18.41 -5.32 -8.40
C ASN A 138 -18.68 -6.82 -8.14
N CYS A 139 -17.75 -7.67 -8.54
CA CYS A 139 -17.89 -9.11 -8.55
C CYS A 139 -17.97 -9.70 -7.13
N LYS A 140 -18.59 -10.89 -7.02
CA LYS A 140 -18.62 -11.70 -5.79
C LYS A 140 -17.59 -12.84 -5.83
N SER A 141 -16.52 -12.69 -6.62
CA SER A 141 -15.48 -13.70 -6.76
C SER A 141 -14.81 -14.03 -5.43
N GLN A 142 -14.53 -15.30 -5.17
CA GLN A 142 -13.80 -15.76 -3.98
C GLN A 142 -12.37 -15.21 -3.95
N THR A 143 -11.78 -14.96 -5.11
CA THR A 143 -10.43 -14.40 -5.27
C THR A 143 -10.38 -12.87 -5.32
N ARG A 144 -11.53 -12.20 -5.08
CA ARG A 144 -11.63 -10.73 -5.04
C ARG A 144 -10.63 -10.13 -4.06
N ILE A 145 -9.84 -9.15 -4.50
CA ILE A 145 -8.86 -8.43 -3.67
C ILE A 145 -9.36 -7.06 -3.17
N CYS A 146 -10.50 -6.56 -3.64
CA CYS A 146 -11.11 -5.31 -3.18
C CYS A 146 -12.18 -5.61 -2.12
N ARG A 147 -11.71 -5.87 -0.87
CA ARG A 147 -12.56 -6.32 0.24
C ARG A 147 -12.70 -5.30 1.36
N VAL A 148 -11.62 -4.59 1.68
CA VAL A 148 -11.57 -3.61 2.77
C VAL A 148 -11.24 -2.26 2.17
N TYR A 149 -12.09 -1.28 2.40
CA TYR A 149 -11.88 0.11 1.98
C TYR A 149 -11.59 0.98 3.19
N SER A 150 -10.69 1.94 3.05
CA SER A 150 -10.45 2.96 4.06
C SER A 150 -10.45 4.35 3.45
N ILE A 151 -11.05 5.28 4.17
CA ILE A 151 -11.01 6.72 3.90
C ILE A 151 -10.35 7.37 5.10
N MET A 152 -9.15 7.90 4.92
CA MET A 152 -8.40 8.57 5.98
C MET A 152 -8.37 10.07 5.71
N ARG A 153 -9.33 10.81 6.27
CA ARG A 153 -9.44 12.28 6.14
C ARG A 153 -8.47 13.03 7.04
N ARG A 154 -7.99 12.39 8.10
CA ARG A 154 -6.99 12.91 9.04
C ARG A 154 -6.09 11.76 9.46
N LYS A 155 -4.80 12.06 9.73
CA LYS A 155 -3.90 11.04 10.29
C LYS A 155 -4.45 10.53 11.63
N PRO A 156 -4.28 9.25 11.95
CA PRO A 156 -4.60 8.73 13.28
C PRO A 156 -3.88 9.50 14.38
N MET A 157 -4.45 9.56 15.57
CA MET A 157 -3.92 10.37 16.67
C MET A 157 -2.51 9.96 17.11
N THR A 158 -2.20 8.66 17.04
CA THR A 158 -0.96 8.07 17.55
C THR A 158 0.06 7.71 16.47
N THR A 159 -0.32 7.78 15.20
CA THR A 159 0.56 7.44 14.06
C THR A 159 1.09 8.70 13.40
N ASP A 160 2.40 8.82 13.27
CA ASP A 160 3.03 9.90 12.51
C ASP A 160 3.09 9.51 11.03
N ILE A 161 2.30 10.18 10.20
CA ILE A 161 2.22 9.91 8.76
C ILE A 161 2.91 11.03 7.97
N THR A 162 3.78 10.62 7.05
CA THR A 162 4.36 11.49 6.03
C THR A 162 3.95 11.00 4.65
N VAL A 163 3.36 11.87 3.84
CA VAL A 163 3.05 11.57 2.43
C VAL A 163 4.09 12.26 1.55
N ILE A 164 4.69 11.51 0.63
CA ILE A 164 5.64 11.99 -0.37
C ILE A 164 5.00 11.80 -1.73
N ILE A 165 4.81 12.89 -2.45
CA ILE A 165 4.31 12.86 -3.83
C ILE A 165 5.49 12.92 -4.78
N MET A 166 5.59 11.92 -5.65
CA MET A 166 6.55 11.89 -6.76
C MET A 166 5.95 12.62 -7.96
N GLY A 167 6.72 13.48 -8.60
CA GLY A 167 6.29 14.21 -9.81
C GLY A 167 6.22 13.34 -11.07
N GLU A 168 6.62 12.09 -10.99
CA GLU A 168 6.62 11.12 -12.08
C GLU A 168 5.54 10.07 -11.86
N SER A 169 5.01 9.49 -12.95
CA SER A 169 4.11 8.34 -12.90
C SER A 169 4.80 7.13 -12.28
N GLY A 170 4.11 6.39 -11.43
CA GLY A 170 4.70 5.20 -10.81
C GLY A 170 3.71 4.34 -10.05
N GLY A 171 3.70 3.05 -10.37
CA GLY A 171 2.73 2.10 -9.85
C GLY A 171 1.29 2.43 -10.30
N PHE A 172 0.27 1.84 -9.65
CA PHE A 172 -1.15 2.05 -9.98
C PHE A 172 -2.02 2.09 -8.72
#